data_39d5adda7eafae11fccf824c9af70a8e
#
_entry.id   39d5adda7eafae11fccf824c9af70a8e
#
_cell.length_a   1.000
_cell.length_b   1.000
_cell.length_c   1.000
_cell.angle_alpha   90.00
_cell.angle_beta   90.00
_cell.angle_gamma   90.00
#
_symmetry.space_group_name_H-M   'P 1'
#
loop_
_entity.id
_entity.type
_entity.pdbx_description
1 polymer ?
#
loop_
_entity_poly.entity_id
_entity_poly.type
_entity_poly.pdbx_seq_one_letter_code
_entity_poly.pdbx_strand_id
1 'polypeptide(L)'
;MMKKIDHQGRNAGSDCKPRTPVSGKRVRGRNWMLAGLLAAGAAAMTGCASYNQDQMTVSAVPDDYRTRHPIIVSENENARDIVIPRNLKKLSLRDRDIVKGAGSDFRRSGARSIVILIPSGSPNEYAARLAAKQAVDELKLLGIGSHQIAISHYSAAGHGESATMRIVYSDLVASVASQCGQWSEDIIATGQNRNYHNFGCATQNNLAQMVANPADLLGPRAMSEVDSTKRTLVIEDWRESSTKLVTELED
;
A
#
# COMPACT_ATOMS: atom_id res chain seq x y z
N MET A 1 -37.02 11.66 -0.86
CA MET A 1 -37.46 11.42 -2.24
C MET A 1 -36.30 10.76 -2.99
N MET A 2 -36.25 9.43 -2.96
CA MET A 2 -35.17 8.63 -3.61
C MET A 2 -35.71 8.08 -4.93
N LYS A 3 -35.06 8.41 -6.02
CA LYS A 3 -35.39 7.99 -7.39
C LYS A 3 -34.68 6.69 -7.71
N LYS A 4 -35.46 5.62 -7.84
CA LYS A 4 -35.05 4.28 -8.26
C LYS A 4 -34.72 4.30 -9.74
N ILE A 5 -33.53 3.84 -10.13
CA ILE A 5 -33.14 3.64 -11.52
C ILE A 5 -33.20 2.14 -11.81
N ASP A 6 -34.18 1.73 -12.59
CA ASP A 6 -34.32 0.37 -13.11
C ASP A 6 -33.46 0.22 -14.36
N HIS A 7 -32.45 -0.65 -14.29
CA HIS A 7 -31.71 -1.13 -15.46
C HIS A 7 -32.36 -2.39 -16.01
N GLN A 8 -33.14 -2.22 -17.06
CA GLN A 8 -33.73 -3.29 -17.84
C GLN A 8 -32.74 -3.75 -18.92
N GLY A 9 -32.01 -4.85 -18.67
CA GLY A 9 -31.16 -5.52 -19.65
C GLY A 9 -32.01 -6.25 -20.69
N ARG A 10 -31.93 -5.85 -21.93
CA ARG A 10 -32.51 -6.56 -23.08
C ARG A 10 -31.59 -7.70 -23.53
N ASN A 11 -32.02 -8.93 -23.24
CA ASN A 11 -31.47 -10.12 -23.84
C ASN A 11 -32.00 -10.22 -25.29
N ALA A 12 -31.15 -10.03 -26.30
CA ALA A 12 -31.43 -10.38 -27.66
C ALA A 12 -31.11 -11.85 -27.88
N GLY A 13 -32.12 -12.70 -27.75
CA GLY A 13 -32.06 -14.08 -28.17
C GLY A 13 -32.09 -14.17 -29.68
N SER A 14 -31.04 -14.68 -30.29
CA SER A 14 -31.02 -15.06 -31.70
C SER A 14 -31.63 -16.43 -31.88
N ASP A 15 -32.90 -16.43 -32.30
CA ASP A 15 -33.63 -17.63 -32.76
C ASP A 15 -32.96 -18.24 -33.98
N CYS A 16 -32.33 -19.40 -33.80
CA CYS A 16 -31.85 -20.24 -34.90
C CYS A 16 -32.99 -21.13 -35.37
N LYS A 17 -33.68 -20.70 -36.46
CA LYS A 17 -34.77 -21.43 -37.11
C LYS A 17 -34.22 -22.60 -37.91
N PRO A 18 -34.67 -23.85 -37.69
CA PRO A 18 -34.18 -24.98 -38.47
C PRO A 18 -34.72 -24.94 -39.92
N ARG A 19 -33.81 -25.06 -40.90
CA ARG A 19 -34.16 -25.21 -42.32
C ARG A 19 -34.66 -26.64 -42.56
N THR A 20 -35.82 -26.75 -43.19
CA THR A 20 -36.40 -27.99 -43.68
C THR A 20 -35.58 -28.63 -44.78
N PRO A 21 -35.43 -29.95 -44.81
CA PRO A 21 -34.64 -30.63 -45.84
C PRO A 21 -35.37 -30.69 -47.17
N VAL A 22 -34.63 -30.32 -48.23
CA VAL A 22 -35.03 -30.44 -49.61
C VAL A 22 -35.00 -31.92 -50.02
N SER A 23 -36.14 -32.41 -50.52
CA SER A 23 -36.32 -33.75 -51.08
C SER A 23 -35.45 -33.96 -52.33
N GLY A 24 -34.38 -34.76 -52.18
CA GLY A 24 -33.52 -35.20 -53.28
C GLY A 24 -33.86 -36.65 -53.72
N LYS A 25 -34.10 -36.86 -55.00
CA LYS A 25 -34.43 -38.11 -55.66
C LYS A 25 -33.45 -39.26 -55.37
N ARG A 26 -33.99 -40.47 -55.19
CA ARG A 26 -33.26 -41.72 -55.03
C ARG A 26 -32.32 -41.98 -56.22
N VAL A 27 -31.05 -42.04 -55.97
CA VAL A 27 -30.04 -42.66 -56.82
C VAL A 27 -29.69 -44.03 -56.22
N ARG A 28 -29.86 -45.05 -57.07
CA ARG A 28 -29.86 -46.47 -56.76
C ARG A 28 -28.42 -46.98 -56.58
N GLY A 29 -28.17 -47.61 -55.49
CA GLY A 29 -27.27 -48.73 -55.31
C GLY A 29 -25.78 -48.60 -55.58
N ARG A 30 -24.96 -49.02 -54.66
CA ARG A 30 -23.54 -49.38 -54.67
C ARG A 30 -22.54 -48.31 -54.14
N ASN A 31 -22.91 -47.05 -54.15
CA ASN A 31 -22.00 -46.01 -53.57
C ASN A 31 -22.39 -45.60 -52.13
N TRP A 32 -23.37 -46.25 -51.53
CA TRP A 32 -23.81 -45.90 -50.15
C TRP A 32 -22.78 -46.26 -49.07
N MET A 33 -22.00 -47.35 -49.31
CA MET A 33 -20.90 -47.66 -48.34
C MET A 33 -19.76 -46.64 -48.40
N LEU A 34 -19.44 -46.14 -49.59
CA LEU A 34 -18.42 -45.09 -49.74
C LEU A 34 -18.91 -43.75 -49.20
N ALA A 35 -20.15 -43.40 -49.39
CA ALA A 35 -20.77 -42.19 -48.84
C ALA A 35 -20.89 -42.24 -47.31
N GLY A 36 -21.17 -43.42 -46.73
CA GLY A 36 -21.17 -43.65 -45.28
C GLY A 36 -19.78 -43.50 -44.65
N LEU A 37 -18.74 -44.04 -45.31
CA LEU A 37 -17.36 -43.89 -44.83
C LEU A 37 -16.83 -42.45 -44.92
N LEU A 38 -17.19 -41.70 -45.96
CA LEU A 38 -16.86 -40.29 -46.09
C LEU A 38 -17.60 -39.41 -45.06
N ALA A 39 -18.88 -39.71 -44.77
CA ALA A 39 -19.65 -39.02 -43.75
C ALA A 39 -19.16 -39.31 -42.33
N ALA A 40 -18.74 -40.56 -42.05
CA ALA A 40 -18.14 -40.92 -40.76
C ALA A 40 -16.75 -40.27 -40.58
N GLY A 41 -15.96 -40.16 -41.64
CA GLY A 41 -14.66 -39.46 -41.61
C GLY A 41 -14.80 -37.94 -41.40
N ALA A 42 -15.81 -37.32 -42.00
CA ALA A 42 -16.11 -35.90 -41.81
C ALA A 42 -16.64 -35.59 -40.40
N ALA A 43 -17.41 -36.50 -39.77
CA ALA A 43 -17.87 -36.37 -38.40
C ALA A 43 -16.75 -36.54 -37.35
N ALA A 44 -15.71 -37.30 -37.69
CA ALA A 44 -14.55 -37.44 -36.78
C ALA A 44 -13.61 -36.23 -36.76
N MET A 45 -13.71 -35.32 -37.75
CA MET A 45 -12.89 -34.09 -37.80
C MET A 45 -13.57 -32.87 -37.14
N THR A 46 -14.82 -32.98 -36.68
CA THR A 46 -15.51 -31.87 -36.00
C THR A 46 -15.29 -31.83 -34.51
N GLY A 47 -14.42 -32.69 -33.95
CA GLY A 47 -14.21 -32.87 -32.54
C GLY A 47 -13.36 -31.82 -31.81
N CYS A 48 -12.86 -30.79 -32.50
CA CYS A 48 -11.93 -29.82 -31.85
C CYS A 48 -12.30 -28.34 -32.07
N ALA A 49 -13.55 -28.00 -32.25
CA ALA A 49 -13.93 -26.61 -32.55
C ALA A 49 -14.65 -25.87 -31.43
N SER A 50 -14.47 -26.26 -30.18
CA SER A 50 -14.85 -25.43 -29.05
C SER A 50 -13.61 -24.96 -28.24
N TYR A 51 -12.61 -24.50 -28.96
CA TYR A 51 -11.57 -23.69 -28.35
C TYR A 51 -12.11 -22.26 -28.26
N ASN A 52 -12.51 -21.87 -27.05
CA ASN A 52 -12.87 -20.49 -26.78
C ASN A 52 -11.64 -19.62 -27.07
N GLN A 53 -11.66 -18.95 -28.22
CA GLN A 53 -10.62 -18.02 -28.67
C GLN A 53 -10.46 -16.80 -27.72
N ASP A 54 -11.35 -16.61 -26.76
CA ASP A 54 -11.27 -15.53 -25.79
C ASP A 54 -10.15 -15.70 -24.76
N GLN A 55 -9.40 -16.83 -24.77
CA GLN A 55 -8.37 -17.11 -23.80
C GLN A 55 -6.93 -17.04 -24.30
N MET A 56 -6.72 -16.74 -25.58
CA MET A 56 -5.36 -16.54 -26.10
C MET A 56 -5.06 -15.10 -26.46
N THR A 57 -5.28 -14.18 -25.58
CA THR A 57 -4.48 -12.97 -25.57
C THR A 57 -3.14 -13.31 -24.92
N VAL A 58 -2.19 -13.74 -25.73
CA VAL A 58 -0.77 -13.93 -25.37
C VAL A 58 -0.14 -12.58 -24.97
N SER A 59 -0.90 -11.52 -24.97
CA SER A 59 -0.65 -10.18 -24.42
C SER A 59 -1.43 -9.92 -23.15
N ALA A 60 -1.70 -10.95 -22.32
CA ALA A 60 -2.10 -10.68 -20.96
C ALA A 60 -0.98 -9.86 -20.35
N VAL A 61 -1.23 -8.58 -20.09
CA VAL A 61 -0.43 -7.78 -19.18
C VAL A 61 -0.14 -8.71 -18.00
N PRO A 62 1.12 -8.99 -17.67
CA PRO A 62 1.44 -9.87 -16.57
C PRO A 62 0.59 -9.40 -15.40
N ASP A 63 -0.20 -10.31 -14.80
CA ASP A 63 -1.02 -10.02 -13.64
C ASP A 63 -0.07 -9.77 -12.45
N ASP A 64 0.57 -8.58 -12.51
CA ASP A 64 1.56 -8.19 -11.53
C ASP A 64 0.86 -7.86 -10.22
N TYR A 65 1.14 -8.64 -9.20
CA TYR A 65 0.60 -8.45 -7.86
C TYR A 65 0.91 -7.06 -7.29
N ARG A 66 1.94 -6.38 -7.77
CA ARG A 66 2.31 -5.00 -7.37
C ARG A 66 1.25 -3.99 -7.76
N THR A 67 0.57 -4.20 -8.87
CA THR A 67 -0.54 -3.33 -9.31
C THR A 67 -1.82 -3.62 -8.55
N ARG A 68 -2.03 -4.87 -8.12
CA ARG A 68 -3.19 -5.25 -7.29
C ARG A 68 -3.02 -4.83 -5.82
N HIS A 69 -1.81 -4.92 -5.32
CA HIS A 69 -1.45 -4.61 -3.94
C HIS A 69 -0.36 -3.55 -3.89
N PRO A 70 -0.64 -2.32 -4.35
CA PRO A 70 0.36 -1.25 -4.34
C PRO A 70 0.72 -0.88 -2.91
N ILE A 71 1.99 -0.57 -2.69
CA ILE A 71 2.43 0.05 -1.45
C ILE A 71 2.01 1.51 -1.51
N ILE A 72 1.22 1.94 -0.54
CA ILE A 72 0.77 3.32 -0.37
C ILE A 72 1.46 3.94 0.83
N VAL A 73 1.75 5.23 0.74
CA VAL A 73 2.25 6.03 1.85
C VAL A 73 1.10 6.87 2.38
N SER A 74 0.82 6.75 3.67
CA SER A 74 -0.24 7.48 4.35
C SER A 74 0.28 8.14 5.62
N GLU A 75 -0.38 9.20 6.07
CA GLU A 75 -0.15 9.77 7.38
C GLU A 75 -0.83 8.92 8.44
N ASN A 76 -0.09 8.62 9.50
CA ASN A 76 -0.58 7.95 10.68
C ASN A 76 -0.44 8.87 11.89
N GLU A 77 -1.53 9.06 12.63
CA GLU A 77 -1.53 9.84 13.85
C GLU A 77 -1.21 8.94 15.05
N ASN A 78 -0.12 9.26 15.73
CA ASN A 78 0.27 8.61 16.98
C ASN A 78 -0.12 9.50 18.16
N ALA A 79 -1.01 9.00 19.01
CA ALA A 79 -1.47 9.70 20.20
C ALA A 79 -1.09 8.94 21.48
N ARG A 80 -0.66 9.67 22.49
CA ARG A 80 -0.43 9.16 23.85
C ARG A 80 -1.21 10.00 24.85
N ASP A 81 -2.19 9.40 25.50
CA ASP A 81 -3.03 10.05 26.50
C ASP A 81 -2.45 9.89 27.89
N ILE A 82 -2.38 10.99 28.62
CA ILE A 82 -1.90 11.04 30.01
C ILE A 82 -3.02 11.63 30.86
N VAL A 83 -3.49 10.85 31.82
CA VAL A 83 -4.51 11.30 32.78
C VAL A 83 -3.86 12.22 33.80
N ILE A 84 -4.31 13.46 33.90
CA ILE A 84 -3.79 14.47 34.82
C ILE A 84 -4.79 14.73 35.94
N PRO A 85 -4.51 14.31 37.16
CA PRO A 85 -5.33 14.64 38.31
C PRO A 85 -5.39 16.16 38.57
N ARG A 86 -6.53 16.65 39.05
CA ARG A 86 -6.80 18.08 39.33
C ARG A 86 -5.77 18.76 40.20
N ASN A 87 -5.22 18.01 41.20
CA ASN A 87 -4.27 18.50 42.18
C ASN A 87 -2.81 18.20 41.82
N LEU A 88 -2.53 17.77 40.58
CA LEU A 88 -1.19 17.43 40.12
C LEU A 88 -0.29 18.68 40.15
N LYS A 89 0.83 18.62 40.87
CA LYS A 89 1.87 19.65 40.84
C LYS A 89 3.08 19.23 40.01
N LYS A 90 3.33 17.91 39.89
CA LYS A 90 4.48 17.36 39.18
C LYS A 90 4.11 16.05 38.54
N LEU A 91 4.58 15.84 37.30
CA LEU A 91 4.42 14.57 36.61
C LEU A 91 5.01 13.40 37.39
N SER A 92 4.28 12.28 37.47
CA SER A 92 4.78 11.05 38.05
C SER A 92 5.92 10.47 37.19
N LEU A 93 6.69 9.54 37.74
CA LEU A 93 7.73 8.85 36.97
C LEU A 93 7.15 8.14 35.79
N ARG A 94 6.00 7.46 35.94
CA ARG A 94 5.29 6.79 34.89
C ARG A 94 4.91 7.76 33.75
N ASP A 95 4.35 8.92 34.09
CA ASP A 95 3.92 9.89 33.07
C ASP A 95 5.12 10.48 32.33
N ARG A 96 6.23 10.70 33.00
CA ARG A 96 7.49 11.11 32.36
C ARG A 96 8.01 10.04 31.41
N ASP A 97 7.91 8.76 31.79
CA ASP A 97 8.33 7.67 30.91
C ASP A 97 7.44 7.58 29.67
N ILE A 98 6.13 7.86 29.80
CA ILE A 98 5.23 7.97 28.63
C ILE A 98 5.67 9.14 27.72
N VAL A 99 6.00 10.31 28.29
CA VAL A 99 6.50 11.46 27.54
C VAL A 99 7.81 11.13 26.82
N LYS A 100 8.75 10.49 27.53
CA LYS A 100 10.04 10.08 26.95
C LYS A 100 9.85 9.04 25.86
N GLY A 101 8.95 8.09 26.05
CA GLY A 101 8.59 7.09 25.04
C GLY A 101 8.06 7.76 23.78
N ALA A 102 7.08 8.65 23.91
CA ALA A 102 6.53 9.43 22.80
C ALA A 102 7.61 10.26 22.09
N GLY A 103 8.51 10.91 22.83
CA GLY A 103 9.62 11.68 22.27
C GLY A 103 10.63 10.81 21.52
N SER A 104 10.92 9.62 22.03
CA SER A 104 11.82 8.67 21.38
C SER A 104 11.20 8.11 20.07
N ASP A 105 9.90 7.81 20.11
CA ASP A 105 9.15 7.35 18.93
C ASP A 105 9.09 8.46 17.87
N PHE A 106 8.79 9.70 18.29
CA PHE A 106 8.82 10.88 17.41
C PHE A 106 10.17 11.05 16.69
N ARG A 107 11.27 10.91 17.40
CA ARG A 107 12.62 11.03 16.78
C ARG A 107 12.91 9.93 15.78
N ARG A 108 12.38 8.73 15.99
CA ARG A 108 12.55 7.59 15.07
C ARG A 108 11.65 7.68 13.85
N SER A 109 10.46 8.23 14.01
CA SER A 109 9.47 8.32 12.94
C SER A 109 9.82 9.32 11.83
N GLY A 110 10.74 10.26 12.11
CA GLY A 110 11.05 11.35 11.20
C GLY A 110 9.93 12.40 11.06
N ALA A 111 8.96 12.38 11.97
CA ALA A 111 7.89 13.37 12.04
C ALA A 111 8.45 14.78 12.23
N ARG A 112 7.76 15.79 11.70
CA ARG A 112 8.24 17.18 11.68
C ARG A 112 7.94 17.92 12.98
N SER A 113 6.80 17.64 13.61
CA SER A 113 6.35 18.30 14.83
C SER A 113 5.63 17.34 15.76
N ILE A 114 5.77 17.62 17.05
CA ILE A 114 5.04 16.96 18.13
C ILE A 114 4.16 17.98 18.83
N VAL A 115 2.91 17.66 19.05
CA VAL A 115 1.90 18.57 19.60
C VAL A 115 1.46 18.04 20.95
N ILE A 116 1.46 18.91 21.96
CA ILE A 116 0.87 18.64 23.28
C ILE A 116 -0.49 19.30 23.33
N LEU A 117 -1.56 18.51 23.37
CA LEU A 117 -2.93 18.96 23.47
C LEU A 117 -3.32 19.06 24.96
N ILE A 118 -3.73 20.25 25.38
CA ILE A 118 -4.14 20.55 26.76
C ILE A 118 -5.67 20.66 26.78
N PRO A 119 -6.35 19.98 27.73
CA PRO A 119 -7.78 20.13 27.88
C PRO A 119 -8.12 21.55 28.35
N SER A 120 -9.11 22.19 27.74
CA SER A 120 -9.64 23.48 28.10
C SER A 120 -11.09 23.36 28.57
N GLY A 121 -11.47 24.12 29.59
CA GLY A 121 -12.80 24.08 30.17
C GLY A 121 -13.06 22.89 31.10
N SER A 122 -12.04 22.10 31.43
CA SER A 122 -12.11 20.98 32.37
C SER A 122 -11.60 21.38 33.78
N PRO A 123 -12.05 20.71 34.85
CA PRO A 123 -11.59 21.01 36.21
C PRO A 123 -10.10 20.86 36.43
N ASN A 124 -9.40 20.06 35.59
CA ASN A 124 -7.97 19.78 35.68
C ASN A 124 -7.13 20.62 34.70
N GLU A 125 -7.71 21.60 34.01
CA GLU A 125 -7.01 22.43 33.02
C GLU A 125 -5.71 23.05 33.54
N TYR A 126 -5.76 23.64 34.77
CA TYR A 126 -4.59 24.25 35.36
C TYR A 126 -3.46 23.24 35.59
N ALA A 127 -3.79 22.07 36.16
CA ALA A 127 -2.84 20.99 36.38
C ALA A 127 -2.25 20.46 35.05
N ALA A 128 -3.08 20.35 34.01
CA ALA A 128 -2.66 19.94 32.67
C ALA A 128 -1.68 20.94 32.03
N ARG A 129 -1.88 22.25 32.23
CA ARG A 129 -0.93 23.28 31.78
C ARG A 129 0.43 23.17 32.47
N LEU A 130 0.44 22.88 33.80
CA LEU A 130 1.70 22.63 34.53
C LEU A 130 2.39 21.35 34.03
N ALA A 131 1.62 20.29 33.83
CA ALA A 131 2.11 19.02 33.29
C ALA A 131 2.70 19.19 31.89
N ALA A 132 2.04 19.96 31.01
CA ALA A 132 2.50 20.24 29.67
C ALA A 132 3.87 20.97 29.65
N LYS A 133 4.08 21.94 30.56
CA LYS A 133 5.39 22.59 30.68
C LYS A 133 6.49 21.58 31.02
N GLN A 134 6.22 20.69 31.98
CA GLN A 134 7.17 19.64 32.38
C GLN A 134 7.40 18.63 31.23
N ALA A 135 6.35 18.30 30.47
CA ALA A 135 6.47 17.44 29.30
C ALA A 135 7.36 18.08 28.21
N VAL A 136 7.21 19.38 27.97
CA VAL A 136 8.10 20.13 27.04
C VAL A 136 9.55 20.06 27.50
N ASP A 137 9.81 20.22 28.81
CA ASP A 137 11.17 20.14 29.34
C ASP A 137 11.76 18.75 29.17
N GLU A 138 10.99 17.67 29.40
CA GLU A 138 11.43 16.29 29.16
C GLU A 138 11.71 16.03 27.67
N LEU A 139 10.88 16.56 26.75
CA LEU A 139 11.10 16.44 25.30
C LEU A 139 12.37 17.18 24.85
N LYS A 140 12.64 18.36 25.43
CA LYS A 140 13.89 19.10 25.16
C LYS A 140 15.12 18.36 25.65
N LEU A 141 15.04 17.69 26.79
CA LEU A 141 16.13 16.84 27.32
C LEU A 141 16.46 15.68 26.36
N LEU A 142 15.49 15.21 25.57
CA LEU A 142 15.70 14.23 24.53
C LEU A 142 16.29 14.81 23.22
N GLY A 143 16.58 16.12 23.19
CA GLY A 143 17.14 16.81 22.02
C GLY A 143 16.10 17.23 20.97
N ILE A 144 14.81 17.26 21.30
CA ILE A 144 13.76 17.76 20.42
C ILE A 144 13.78 19.30 20.46
N GLY A 145 13.95 19.92 19.30
CA GLY A 145 14.03 21.38 19.19
C GLY A 145 12.72 22.08 19.56
N SER A 146 12.82 23.25 20.18
CA SER A 146 11.63 24.02 20.58
C SER A 146 10.69 24.36 19.39
N HIS A 147 11.25 24.50 18.19
CA HIS A 147 10.47 24.73 16.97
C HIS A 147 9.66 23.52 16.49
N GLN A 148 9.99 22.34 16.97
CA GLN A 148 9.28 21.10 16.67
C GLN A 148 8.18 20.80 17.70
N ILE A 149 8.16 21.48 18.84
CA ILE A 149 7.19 21.25 19.92
C ILE A 149 6.13 22.33 19.85
N ALA A 150 4.90 21.95 19.61
CA ALA A 150 3.74 22.83 19.64
C ALA A 150 2.84 22.50 20.84
N ILE A 151 2.19 23.52 21.37
CA ILE A 151 1.15 23.37 22.40
C ILE A 151 -0.15 23.86 21.81
N SER A 152 -1.20 23.06 21.91
CA SER A 152 -2.54 23.41 21.48
C SER A 152 -3.56 23.05 22.55
N HIS A 153 -4.77 23.56 22.42
CA HIS A 153 -5.85 23.32 23.35
C HIS A 153 -7.01 22.64 22.64
N TYR A 154 -7.68 21.72 23.32
CA TYR A 154 -8.91 21.13 22.85
C TYR A 154 -10.04 21.34 23.85
N SER A 155 -11.26 21.41 23.39
CA SER A 155 -12.44 21.60 24.26
C SER A 155 -12.73 20.32 25.03
N ALA A 156 -12.65 20.39 26.36
CA ALA A 156 -12.88 19.27 27.26
C ALA A 156 -14.03 19.53 28.25
N ALA A 157 -14.89 20.49 28.00
CA ALA A 157 -15.98 20.89 28.89
C ALA A 157 -16.96 19.75 29.23
N GLY A 158 -17.10 18.75 28.37
CA GLY A 158 -17.96 17.57 28.59
C GLY A 158 -17.27 16.36 29.21
N HIS A 159 -15.94 16.39 29.44
CA HIS A 159 -15.16 15.24 29.87
C HIS A 159 -14.91 15.18 31.39
N GLY A 160 -15.34 16.20 32.14
CA GLY A 160 -15.16 16.27 33.59
C GLY A 160 -13.71 16.12 34.03
N GLU A 161 -13.47 15.35 35.09
CA GLU A 161 -12.13 15.08 35.63
C GLU A 161 -11.32 14.05 34.80
N SER A 162 -11.91 13.39 33.83
CA SER A 162 -11.27 12.41 32.96
C SER A 162 -10.58 13.01 31.73
N ALA A 163 -10.58 14.34 31.60
CA ALA A 163 -9.88 15.01 30.51
C ALA A 163 -8.37 14.73 30.56
N THR A 164 -7.79 14.27 29.45
CA THR A 164 -6.40 13.86 29.33
C THR A 164 -5.55 14.93 28.69
N MET A 165 -4.30 15.04 29.06
CA MET A 165 -3.28 15.67 28.25
C MET A 165 -2.86 14.68 27.16
N ARG A 166 -2.84 15.10 25.90
CA ARG A 166 -2.48 14.25 24.76
C ARG A 166 -1.17 14.70 24.13
N ILE A 167 -0.32 13.76 23.83
CA ILE A 167 0.89 13.99 23.02
C ILE A 167 0.64 13.34 21.67
N VAL A 168 0.64 14.16 20.62
CA VAL A 168 0.27 13.73 19.26
C VAL A 168 1.38 14.11 18.29
N TYR A 169 1.70 13.21 17.39
CA TYR A 169 2.52 13.50 16.22
C TYR A 169 2.07 12.64 15.05
N SER A 170 2.22 13.17 13.83
CA SER A 170 1.91 12.43 12.60
C SER A 170 3.20 11.98 11.94
N ASP A 171 3.26 10.72 11.56
CA ASP A 171 4.34 10.14 10.78
C ASP A 171 3.82 9.56 9.48
N LEU A 172 4.73 9.31 8.55
CA LEU A 172 4.42 8.59 7.32
C LEU A 172 4.62 7.11 7.56
N VAL A 173 3.63 6.32 7.15
CA VAL A 173 3.72 4.86 7.16
C VAL A 173 3.50 4.33 5.76
N ALA A 174 4.27 3.30 5.40
CA ALA A 174 4.07 2.54 4.19
C ALA A 174 3.22 1.30 4.53
N SER A 175 2.16 1.08 3.76
CA SER A 175 1.27 -0.06 3.95
C SER A 175 0.63 -0.48 2.63
N VAL A 176 0.00 -1.64 2.62
CA VAL A 176 -0.84 -2.09 1.51
C VAL A 176 -2.30 -1.85 1.87
N ALA A 177 -3.07 -1.25 0.94
CA ALA A 177 -4.47 -0.92 1.17
C ALA A 177 -5.36 -2.15 1.37
N SER A 178 -4.98 -3.29 0.78
CA SER A 178 -5.74 -4.54 0.86
C SER A 178 -5.42 -5.33 2.12
N GLN A 179 -6.43 -5.96 2.69
CA GLN A 179 -6.27 -6.85 3.83
C GLN A 179 -5.72 -8.19 3.36
N CYS A 180 -4.49 -8.53 3.76
CA CYS A 180 -3.83 -9.78 3.40
C CYS A 180 -4.33 -10.96 4.24
N GLY A 181 -4.21 -12.19 3.69
CA GLY A 181 -4.53 -13.43 4.40
C GLY A 181 -5.98 -13.89 4.29
N GLN A 182 -6.83 -13.16 3.58
CA GLN A 182 -8.20 -13.59 3.32
C GLN A 182 -8.30 -14.40 2.02
N TRP A 183 -8.82 -15.59 2.10
CA TRP A 183 -9.09 -16.48 0.98
C TRP A 183 -10.55 -16.33 0.59
N SER A 184 -10.84 -15.62 -0.50
CA SER A 184 -12.19 -15.38 -0.98
C SER A 184 -12.67 -16.40 -2.01
N GLU A 185 -11.75 -17.16 -2.60
CA GLU A 185 -12.02 -18.07 -3.70
C GLU A 185 -11.25 -19.39 -3.53
N ASP A 186 -11.81 -20.46 -4.10
CA ASP A 186 -11.12 -21.74 -4.21
C ASP A 186 -9.96 -21.60 -5.22
N ILE A 187 -8.72 -21.71 -4.72
CA ILE A 187 -7.50 -21.60 -5.53
C ILE A 187 -7.30 -22.77 -6.50
N ILE A 188 -8.03 -23.88 -6.31
CA ILE A 188 -7.94 -25.08 -7.14
C ILE A 188 -8.84 -24.95 -8.38
N ALA A 189 -9.93 -24.20 -8.29
CA ALA A 189 -10.98 -24.12 -9.32
C ALA A 189 -10.71 -23.06 -10.41
N THR A 190 -9.51 -22.48 -10.51
CA THR A 190 -9.21 -21.47 -11.52
C THR A 190 -8.88 -22.10 -12.88
N GLY A 191 -9.89 -22.41 -13.67
CA GLY A 191 -9.73 -22.85 -15.07
C GLY A 191 -9.00 -21.82 -15.99
N GLN A 192 -8.74 -20.63 -15.45
CA GLN A 192 -8.08 -19.52 -16.18
C GLN A 192 -6.58 -19.41 -15.91
N ASN A 193 -6.00 -20.28 -15.10
CA ASN A 193 -4.58 -20.23 -14.70
C ASN A 193 -4.11 -18.83 -14.23
N ARG A 194 -4.97 -18.13 -13.47
CA ARG A 194 -4.66 -16.83 -12.88
C ARG A 194 -4.22 -17.01 -11.42
N ASN A 195 -3.36 -16.12 -10.97
CA ASN A 195 -3.03 -16.02 -9.55
C ASN A 195 -4.27 -15.64 -8.75
N TYR A 196 -4.47 -16.28 -7.59
CA TYR A 196 -5.55 -15.90 -6.67
C TYR A 196 -5.43 -14.44 -6.22
N HIS A 197 -6.56 -13.83 -5.86
CA HIS A 197 -6.65 -12.39 -5.57
C HIS A 197 -5.61 -11.92 -4.55
N ASN A 198 -5.35 -12.71 -3.51
CA ASN A 198 -4.45 -12.39 -2.41
C ASN A 198 -2.97 -12.70 -2.68
N PHE A 199 -2.65 -13.22 -3.87
CA PHE A 199 -1.28 -13.53 -4.26
C PHE A 199 -0.42 -12.26 -4.25
N GLY A 200 0.70 -12.31 -3.54
CA GLY A 200 1.65 -11.21 -3.42
C GLY A 200 1.29 -10.14 -2.38
N CYS A 201 0.08 -10.15 -1.82
CA CYS A 201 -0.34 -9.18 -0.79
C CYS A 201 0.59 -9.19 0.43
N ALA A 202 0.86 -10.36 1.01
CA ALA A 202 1.77 -10.49 2.16
C ALA A 202 3.20 -10.06 1.82
N THR A 203 3.67 -10.37 0.61
CA THR A 203 5.00 -9.96 0.14
C THR A 203 5.11 -8.44 0.07
N GLN A 204 4.11 -7.76 -0.50
CA GLN A 204 4.08 -6.30 -0.56
C GLN A 204 3.93 -5.67 0.81
N ASN A 205 3.11 -6.25 1.68
CA ASN A 205 2.97 -5.76 3.06
C ASN A 205 4.27 -5.89 3.85
N ASN A 206 4.98 -7.01 3.72
CA ASN A 206 6.29 -7.20 4.35
C ASN A 206 7.31 -6.20 3.80
N LEU A 207 7.33 -5.99 2.48
CA LEU A 207 8.20 -5.00 1.86
C LEU A 207 7.90 -3.59 2.38
N ALA A 208 6.62 -3.21 2.48
CA ALA A 208 6.20 -1.93 3.03
C ALA A 208 6.72 -1.71 4.47
N GLN A 209 6.64 -2.75 5.32
CA GLN A 209 7.11 -2.69 6.70
C GLN A 209 8.64 -2.65 6.83
N MET A 210 9.37 -3.13 5.82
CA MET A 210 10.83 -3.09 5.80
C MET A 210 11.39 -1.73 5.37
N VAL A 211 10.57 -0.84 4.85
CA VAL A 211 11.00 0.50 4.45
C VAL A 211 11.33 1.35 5.67
N ALA A 212 12.60 1.69 5.83
CA ALA A 212 13.08 2.46 6.99
C ALA A 212 12.51 3.88 7.04
N ASN A 213 12.28 4.51 5.89
CA ASN A 213 11.65 5.82 5.79
C ASN A 213 10.65 5.84 4.63
N PRO A 214 9.34 5.82 4.93
CA PRO A 214 8.29 5.83 3.91
C PRO A 214 8.33 7.01 2.95
N ALA A 215 8.90 8.15 3.37
CA ALA A 215 9.06 9.31 2.50
C ALA A 215 9.96 9.04 1.27
N ASP A 216 10.87 8.07 1.36
CA ASP A 216 11.74 7.69 0.24
C ASP A 216 10.97 7.03 -0.92
N LEU A 217 9.77 6.52 -0.64
CA LEU A 217 8.86 6.00 -1.66
C LEU A 217 8.17 7.11 -2.46
N LEU A 218 8.09 8.32 -1.92
CA LEU A 218 7.49 9.49 -2.58
C LEU A 218 8.48 10.20 -3.51
N GLY A 219 9.78 10.06 -3.26
CA GLY A 219 10.81 10.66 -4.07
C GLY A 219 12.20 10.54 -3.45
N PRO A 220 13.25 10.76 -4.24
CA PRO A 220 14.62 10.72 -3.73
C PRO A 220 14.86 11.83 -2.72
N ARG A 221 15.66 11.54 -1.71
CA ARG A 221 16.11 12.56 -0.75
C ARG A 221 16.97 13.60 -1.46
N ALA A 222 16.95 14.82 -0.94
CA ALA A 222 17.90 15.83 -1.37
C ALA A 222 19.34 15.33 -1.16
N MET A 223 20.18 15.53 -2.14
CA MET A 223 21.59 15.19 -2.02
C MET A 223 22.21 16.10 -0.96
N SER A 224 23.08 15.53 -0.12
CA SER A 224 23.93 16.34 0.76
C SER A 224 24.86 17.23 -0.09
N GLU A 225 25.27 18.36 0.47
CA GLU A 225 26.25 19.21 -0.17
C GLU A 225 27.50 18.40 -0.53
N VAL A 226 27.96 18.59 -1.75
CA VAL A 226 29.12 17.88 -2.26
C VAL A 226 30.36 18.49 -1.61
N ASP A 227 31.13 17.68 -0.90
CA ASP A 227 32.47 18.07 -0.44
C ASP A 227 33.40 18.26 -1.66
N SER A 228 33.57 19.50 -2.02
CA SER A 228 34.41 19.92 -3.18
C SER A 228 35.85 19.46 -3.03
N THR A 229 36.40 19.49 -1.82
CA THR A 229 37.78 19.08 -1.53
C THR A 229 37.98 17.60 -1.80
N LYS A 230 37.10 16.76 -1.26
CA LYS A 230 37.12 15.31 -1.48
C LYS A 230 36.94 14.95 -2.95
N ARG A 231 36.03 15.66 -3.64
CA ARG A 231 35.78 15.46 -5.06
C ARG A 231 37.04 15.80 -5.89
N THR A 232 37.72 16.90 -5.58
CA THR A 232 38.95 17.27 -6.26
C THR A 232 40.04 16.23 -6.08
N LEU A 233 40.26 15.74 -4.85
CA LEU A 233 41.22 14.68 -4.56
C LEU A 233 40.96 13.39 -5.35
N VAL A 234 39.70 12.96 -5.43
CA VAL A 234 39.33 11.75 -6.20
C VAL A 234 39.59 11.96 -7.71
N ILE A 235 39.32 13.16 -8.25
CA ILE A 235 39.58 13.46 -9.66
C ILE A 235 41.08 13.48 -9.94
N GLU A 236 41.89 14.05 -9.05
CA GLU A 236 43.36 14.08 -9.17
C GLU A 236 43.94 12.67 -9.14
N ASP A 237 43.53 11.84 -8.17
CA ASP A 237 43.94 10.45 -8.05
C ASP A 237 43.57 9.62 -9.30
N TRP A 238 42.35 9.80 -9.83
CA TRP A 238 41.93 9.17 -11.07
C TRP A 238 42.79 9.60 -12.27
N ARG A 239 43.09 10.87 -12.40
CA ARG A 239 43.96 11.37 -13.49
C ARG A 239 45.37 10.80 -13.39
N GLU A 240 45.94 10.74 -12.19
CA GLU A 240 47.26 10.18 -11.96
C GLU A 240 47.30 8.69 -12.24
N SER A 241 46.31 7.94 -11.80
CA SER A 241 46.22 6.49 -12.06
C SER A 241 46.02 6.17 -13.53
N SER A 242 45.20 6.94 -14.26
CA SER A 242 45.02 6.76 -15.72
C SER A 242 46.28 7.06 -16.52
N THR A 243 47.10 7.99 -16.08
CA THR A 243 48.35 8.30 -16.74
C THR A 243 49.40 7.20 -16.57
N LYS A 244 49.45 6.55 -15.40
CA LYS A 244 50.34 5.42 -15.13
C LYS A 244 50.00 4.18 -15.99
N LEU A 245 48.73 3.90 -16.22
CA LEU A 245 48.26 2.80 -17.07
C LEU A 245 48.69 2.96 -18.54
N VAL A 246 48.70 4.18 -19.06
CA VAL A 246 49.15 4.48 -20.45
C VAL A 246 50.64 4.30 -20.62
N THR A 247 51.46 4.69 -19.65
CA THR A 247 52.93 4.53 -19.72
C THR A 247 53.41 3.08 -19.60
N GLU A 248 52.66 2.22 -18.84
CA GLU A 248 52.97 0.80 -18.74
C GLU A 248 52.59 -0.03 -20.00
N LEU A 249 51.74 0.53 -20.88
CA LEU A 249 51.35 -0.14 -22.13
C LEU A 249 52.24 0.24 -23.33
N GLU A 250 53.13 1.23 -23.18
CA GLU A 250 54.06 1.69 -24.22
C GLU A 250 55.48 1.11 -24.07
N ASP A 251 55.81 0.43 -22.96
CA ASP A 251 57.04 -0.34 -22.73
C ASP A 251 56.82 -1.83 -23.01
#